data_8456b5296464d997acf184de7e73e242
#
_entry.id   8456b5296464d997acf184de7e73e242
#
_cell.length_a   1.000
_cell.length_b   1.000
_cell.length_c   1.000
_cell.angle_alpha   90.00
_cell.angle_beta   90.00
_cell.angle_gamma   90.00
#
_symmetry.space_group_name_H-M   'P 1'
#
loop_
_entity.id
_entity.type
_entity.pdbx_description
1 polymer ?
#
loop_
_entity_poly.entity_id
_entity_poly.type
_entity_poly.pdbx_seq_one_letter_code
_entity_poly.pdbx_strand_id
1 'polypeptide(L)'
;PPVRMPFFMLSLDLPAAPLFQDAMEKNTIPQVPLFQILRKFDGETEHEVLRPEPRRKRYKLARLPKYLIVHHKRFTKNNFFVEKNPTIVTFPVKNLQLSDHVPVPKLPDGRDVPCKYNLVANVTHEGKPESGAYRAAVWHKADGNWYDTEDLTVKEVLPQQVVLTETYLQIYELDKDAKPGEPPAPKEDVDMFS
;
A
#
# COMPACT_ATOMS: atom_id res chain seq x y z
N PRO A 1 26.98 -10.00 -3.92
CA PRO A 1 26.96 -8.99 -2.86
C PRO A 1 25.68 -8.16 -2.92
N PRO A 2 25.12 -7.72 -1.77
CA PRO A 2 23.94 -6.87 -1.76
C PRO A 2 24.26 -5.51 -2.39
N VAL A 3 23.35 -5.03 -3.23
CA VAL A 3 23.45 -3.70 -3.86
C VAL A 3 22.42 -2.78 -3.21
N ARG A 4 22.88 -1.62 -2.72
CA ARG A 4 21.98 -0.58 -2.19
C ARG A 4 21.54 0.34 -3.32
N MET A 5 20.25 0.55 -3.40
CA MET A 5 19.66 1.44 -4.40
C MET A 5 18.71 2.43 -3.70
N PRO A 6 18.75 3.72 -4.07
CA PRO A 6 17.75 4.66 -3.60
C PRO A 6 16.38 4.29 -4.19
N PHE A 7 15.31 4.56 -3.45
CA PHE A 7 13.95 4.42 -3.95
C PHE A 7 13.14 5.69 -3.63
N PHE A 8 12.24 6.05 -4.52
CA PHE A 8 11.29 7.12 -4.32
C PHE A 8 9.95 6.56 -3.81
N MET A 9 9.54 5.41 -4.35
CA MET A 9 8.34 4.70 -3.95
C MET A 9 8.59 3.20 -3.89
N LEU A 10 7.87 2.50 -3.02
CA LEU A 10 7.83 1.04 -3.00
C LEU A 10 6.76 0.55 -3.96
N SER A 11 7.18 -0.11 -5.04
CA SER A 11 6.24 -0.72 -5.99
C SER A 11 5.90 -2.14 -5.57
N LEU A 12 4.63 -2.37 -5.28
CA LEU A 12 4.07 -3.66 -4.89
C LEU A 12 3.35 -4.30 -6.06
N ASP A 13 3.58 -5.59 -6.26
CA ASP A 13 2.90 -6.39 -7.27
C ASP A 13 1.59 -6.91 -6.67
N LEU A 14 0.48 -6.72 -7.37
CA LEU A 14 -0.81 -7.29 -6.99
C LEU A 14 -0.88 -8.76 -7.46
N PRO A 15 -1.57 -9.64 -6.73
CA PRO A 15 -1.88 -10.98 -7.22
C PRO A 15 -2.57 -10.90 -8.59
N ALA A 16 -2.30 -11.87 -9.46
CA ALA A 16 -3.00 -11.96 -10.73
C ALA A 16 -4.52 -12.07 -10.48
N ALA A 17 -5.29 -11.27 -11.21
CA ALA A 17 -6.73 -11.43 -11.19
C ALA A 17 -7.10 -12.83 -11.75
N PRO A 18 -8.11 -13.53 -11.18
CA PRO A 18 -8.54 -14.81 -11.68
C PRO A 18 -8.92 -14.71 -13.16
N LEU A 19 -8.31 -15.52 -14.02
CA LEU A 19 -8.59 -15.55 -15.46
C LEU A 19 -9.99 -16.09 -15.78
N PHE A 20 -10.53 -16.92 -14.91
CA PHE A 20 -11.86 -17.49 -15.03
C PHE A 20 -12.62 -17.26 -13.73
N GLN A 21 -13.70 -16.54 -13.82
CA GLN A 21 -14.69 -16.43 -12.74
C GLN A 21 -15.88 -17.29 -13.15
N ASP A 22 -16.23 -18.26 -12.33
CA ASP A 22 -17.49 -18.99 -12.49
C ASP A 22 -18.66 -18.01 -12.45
N ALA A 23 -19.77 -18.37 -13.12
CA ALA A 23 -20.94 -17.48 -13.24
C ALA A 23 -21.51 -17.01 -11.88
N MET A 24 -21.26 -17.77 -10.81
CA MET A 24 -21.58 -17.40 -9.42
C MET A 24 -20.57 -16.46 -8.76
N GLU A 25 -19.31 -16.46 -9.21
CA GLU A 25 -18.21 -15.64 -8.64
C GLU A 25 -18.03 -14.30 -9.35
N LYS A 26 -18.78 -14.03 -10.41
CA LYS A 26 -18.67 -12.80 -11.23
C LYS A 26 -18.80 -11.48 -10.45
N ASN A 27 -19.36 -11.54 -9.25
CA ASN A 27 -19.53 -10.36 -8.40
C ASN A 27 -18.53 -10.24 -7.24
N THR A 28 -17.60 -11.18 -7.12
CA THR A 28 -16.62 -11.13 -6.03
C THR A 28 -15.39 -10.38 -6.49
N ILE A 29 -15.19 -9.16 -5.98
CA ILE A 29 -13.97 -8.38 -6.21
C ILE A 29 -12.86 -9.00 -5.36
N PRO A 30 -11.72 -9.44 -5.96
CA PRO A 30 -10.63 -10.01 -5.19
C PRO A 30 -10.05 -9.00 -4.21
N GLN A 31 -9.68 -9.45 -3.03
CA GLN A 31 -9.10 -8.62 -1.98
C GLN A 31 -7.78 -9.21 -1.51
N VAL A 32 -6.84 -8.33 -1.17
CA VAL A 32 -5.53 -8.71 -0.61
C VAL A 32 -5.14 -7.72 0.47
N PRO A 33 -4.69 -8.17 1.65
CA PRO A 33 -4.18 -7.26 2.66
C PRO A 33 -2.80 -6.73 2.26
N LEU A 34 -2.55 -5.44 2.57
CA LEU A 34 -1.29 -4.74 2.28
C LEU A 34 -0.07 -5.51 2.81
N PHE A 35 -0.17 -6.08 4.01
CA PHE A 35 0.93 -6.82 4.62
C PHE A 35 1.35 -8.05 3.79
N GLN A 36 0.43 -8.68 3.08
CA GLN A 36 0.75 -9.83 2.25
C GLN A 36 1.63 -9.43 1.04
N ILE A 37 1.32 -8.31 0.41
CA ILE A 37 2.10 -7.83 -0.74
C ILE A 37 3.38 -7.08 -0.32
N LEU A 38 3.44 -6.57 0.93
CA LEU A 38 4.66 -6.04 1.51
C LEU A 38 5.74 -7.10 1.72
N ARG A 39 5.39 -8.40 1.79
CA ARG A 39 6.35 -9.52 1.88
C ARG A 39 7.39 -9.54 0.76
N LYS A 40 7.14 -8.83 -0.33
CA LYS A 40 8.16 -8.55 -1.34
C LYS A 40 9.47 -8.00 -0.75
N PHE A 41 9.41 -7.32 0.40
CA PHE A 41 10.54 -6.69 1.07
C PHE A 41 10.95 -7.41 2.35
N ASP A 42 10.59 -8.68 2.52
CA ASP A 42 10.92 -9.51 3.70
C ASP A 42 12.41 -9.92 3.75
N GLY A 43 13.15 -9.75 2.67
CA GLY A 43 14.56 -10.14 2.56
C GLY A 43 14.77 -11.62 2.28
N GLU A 44 13.70 -12.42 2.22
CA GLU A 44 13.72 -13.88 2.05
C GLU A 44 13.08 -14.33 0.74
N THR A 45 11.95 -13.72 0.38
CA THR A 45 11.19 -14.07 -0.84
C THR A 45 12.00 -13.74 -2.09
N GLU A 46 12.19 -14.74 -2.94
CA GLU A 46 12.88 -14.57 -4.22
C GLU A 46 11.90 -14.09 -5.30
N HIS A 47 12.29 -13.04 -6.00
CA HIS A 47 11.57 -12.48 -7.12
C HIS A 47 12.37 -12.67 -8.40
N GLU A 48 11.77 -13.25 -9.40
CA GLU A 48 12.38 -13.40 -10.71
C GLU A 48 12.30 -12.10 -11.49
N VAL A 49 13.42 -11.63 -12.01
CA VAL A 49 13.56 -10.45 -12.87
C VAL A 49 14.12 -10.91 -14.20
N LEU A 50 13.29 -10.84 -15.24
CA LEU A 50 13.62 -11.41 -16.57
C LEU A 50 14.54 -10.55 -17.42
N ARG A 51 14.71 -9.27 -17.12
CA ARG A 51 15.52 -8.34 -17.93
C ARG A 51 16.54 -7.57 -17.10
N PRO A 52 17.75 -7.28 -17.62
CA PRO A 52 18.27 -7.67 -18.94
C PRO A 52 18.56 -9.16 -19.08
N GLU A 53 18.78 -9.88 -17.99
CA GLU A 53 18.98 -11.33 -17.91
C GLU A 53 18.13 -11.91 -16.78
N PRO A 54 17.69 -13.17 -16.85
CA PRO A 54 16.95 -13.82 -15.77
C PRO A 54 17.79 -13.85 -14.48
N ARG A 55 17.31 -13.23 -13.44
CA ARG A 55 17.97 -13.15 -12.12
C ARG A 55 16.94 -13.28 -11.01
N ARG A 56 17.31 -13.93 -9.92
CA ARG A 56 16.54 -13.94 -8.68
C ARG A 56 17.05 -12.85 -7.77
N LYS A 57 16.13 -12.04 -7.26
CA LYS A 57 16.43 -10.93 -6.35
C LYS A 57 15.59 -11.04 -5.09
N ARG A 58 16.22 -10.72 -3.97
CA ARG A 58 15.55 -10.51 -2.68
C ARG A 58 15.64 -9.03 -2.35
N TYR A 59 14.56 -8.48 -1.82
CA TYR A 59 14.52 -7.07 -1.47
C TYR A 59 14.39 -6.91 0.04
N LYS A 60 15.12 -5.95 0.60
CA LYS A 60 15.06 -5.58 2.00
C LYS A 60 15.16 -4.07 2.14
N LEU A 61 14.45 -3.49 3.08
CA LEU A 61 14.52 -2.07 3.38
C LEU A 61 15.79 -1.78 4.19
N ALA A 62 16.68 -0.96 3.66
CA ALA A 62 17.91 -0.56 4.34
C ALA A 62 17.76 0.76 5.10
N ARG A 63 16.72 1.55 4.80
CA ARG A 63 16.40 2.81 5.47
C ARG A 63 14.90 3.09 5.34
N LEU A 64 14.31 3.66 6.38
CA LEU A 64 12.91 4.08 6.40
C LEU A 64 12.83 5.59 6.14
N PRO A 65 11.97 6.05 5.22
CA PRO A 65 11.76 7.46 4.93
C PRO A 65 10.76 8.08 5.90
N LYS A 66 10.76 9.42 6.00
CA LYS A 66 9.71 10.17 6.71
C LYS A 66 8.34 10.00 6.04
N TYR A 67 8.31 10.03 4.72
CA TYR A 67 7.12 9.75 3.92
C TYR A 67 7.37 8.48 3.09
N LEU A 68 6.58 7.46 3.33
CA LEU A 68 6.63 6.20 2.61
C LEU A 68 5.54 6.21 1.53
N ILE A 69 5.97 6.25 0.27
CA ILE A 69 5.05 6.17 -0.87
C ILE A 69 4.99 4.71 -1.32
N VAL A 70 3.78 4.17 -1.35
CA VAL A 70 3.49 2.81 -1.80
C VAL A 70 2.72 2.89 -3.11
N HIS A 71 3.23 2.26 -4.14
CA HIS A 71 2.60 2.17 -5.46
C HIS A 71 2.13 0.74 -5.72
N HIS A 72 0.87 0.58 -6.06
CA HIS A 72 0.27 -0.69 -6.44
C HIS A 72 0.32 -0.84 -7.95
N LYS A 73 1.07 -1.83 -8.45
CA LYS A 73 1.21 -2.11 -9.88
C LYS A 73 -0.09 -2.69 -10.43
N ARG A 74 -1.04 -1.83 -10.67
CA ARG A 74 -2.40 -2.17 -11.07
C ARG A 74 -2.58 -2.29 -12.58
N PHE A 75 -1.72 -1.62 -13.34
CA PHE A 75 -1.77 -1.61 -14.79
C PHE A 75 -0.69 -2.50 -15.39
N THR A 76 -1.11 -3.43 -16.24
CA THR A 76 -0.22 -4.29 -17.01
C THR A 76 -0.41 -4.01 -18.50
N LYS A 77 0.67 -3.66 -19.19
CA LYS A 77 0.64 -3.44 -20.62
C LYS A 77 0.97 -4.74 -21.34
N ASN A 78 0.00 -5.27 -22.07
CA ASN A 78 0.18 -6.31 -23.06
C ASN A 78 0.49 -5.70 -24.43
N ASN A 79 0.84 -6.51 -25.43
CA ASN A 79 1.20 -5.99 -26.75
C ASN A 79 0.06 -5.19 -27.42
N PHE A 80 -1.19 -5.44 -27.06
CA PHE A 80 -2.38 -4.90 -27.73
C PHE A 80 -3.20 -3.95 -26.86
N PHE A 81 -3.16 -4.10 -25.53
CA PHE A 81 -4.01 -3.33 -24.61
C PHE A 81 -3.39 -3.21 -23.23
N VAL A 82 -3.94 -2.30 -22.44
CA VAL A 82 -3.61 -2.15 -21.01
C VAL A 82 -4.72 -2.78 -20.19
N GLU A 83 -4.35 -3.68 -19.31
CA GLU A 83 -5.26 -4.29 -18.33
C GLU A 83 -5.12 -3.60 -16.98
N LYS A 84 -6.24 -3.43 -16.29
CA LYS A 84 -6.30 -2.92 -14.93
C LYS A 84 -6.69 -4.07 -13.98
N ASN A 85 -5.85 -4.35 -13.00
CA ASN A 85 -6.15 -5.31 -11.94
C ASN A 85 -7.12 -4.68 -10.94
N PRO A 86 -8.36 -5.20 -10.76
CA PRO A 86 -9.39 -4.63 -9.89
C PRO A 86 -9.21 -4.98 -8.41
N THR A 87 -8.23 -5.79 -8.05
CA THR A 87 -8.02 -6.27 -6.67
C THR A 87 -8.02 -5.12 -5.69
N ILE A 88 -8.89 -5.18 -4.69
CA ILE A 88 -8.92 -4.24 -3.57
C ILE A 88 -7.79 -4.60 -2.61
N VAL A 89 -7.00 -3.62 -2.23
CA VAL A 89 -5.99 -3.76 -1.18
C VAL A 89 -6.56 -3.24 0.12
N THR A 90 -6.63 -4.09 1.13
CA THR A 90 -7.05 -3.67 2.49
C THR A 90 -5.82 -3.22 3.27
N PHE A 91 -5.92 -2.08 3.95
CA PHE A 91 -4.79 -1.45 4.64
C PHE A 91 -5.23 -0.64 5.86
N PRO A 92 -4.38 -0.48 6.87
CA PRO A 92 -4.68 0.39 8.00
C PRO A 92 -4.48 1.86 7.62
N VAL A 93 -5.44 2.71 8.01
CA VAL A 93 -5.32 4.17 7.88
C VAL A 93 -4.39 4.74 8.95
N LYS A 94 -4.39 4.15 10.14
CA LYS A 94 -3.54 4.53 11.27
C LYS A 94 -2.73 3.33 11.76
N ASN A 95 -1.61 3.62 12.40
CA ASN A 95 -0.80 2.63 13.13
C ASN A 95 -0.30 1.46 12.24
N LEU A 96 0.09 1.73 11.00
CA LEU A 96 0.82 0.74 10.22
C LEU A 96 2.21 0.53 10.84
N GLN A 97 2.35 -0.52 11.63
CA GLN A 97 3.63 -0.91 12.24
C GLN A 97 4.40 -1.76 11.21
N LEU A 98 5.38 -1.16 10.56
CA LEU A 98 6.07 -1.81 9.43
C LEU A 98 6.89 -3.03 9.87
N SER A 99 7.44 -3.00 11.09
CA SER A 99 8.22 -4.11 11.68
C SER A 99 7.42 -5.40 11.87
N ASP A 100 6.10 -5.32 11.95
CA ASP A 100 5.24 -6.50 12.09
C ASP A 100 5.13 -7.30 10.79
N HIS A 101 5.55 -6.70 9.68
CA HIS A 101 5.33 -7.25 8.35
C HIS A 101 6.62 -7.49 7.57
N VAL A 102 7.63 -6.64 7.77
CA VAL A 102 8.93 -6.74 7.08
C VAL A 102 10.06 -6.38 8.04
N PRO A 103 11.26 -6.96 7.84
CA PRO A 103 12.43 -6.59 8.61
C PRO A 103 12.77 -5.11 8.41
N VAL A 104 12.83 -4.36 9.50
CA VAL A 104 13.24 -2.96 9.48
C VAL A 104 14.72 -2.80 9.86
N PRO A 105 15.40 -1.76 9.37
CA PRO A 105 16.78 -1.51 9.76
C PRO A 105 16.86 -1.15 11.25
N LYS A 106 18.02 -1.42 11.85
CA LYS A 106 18.35 -0.95 13.20
C LYS A 106 19.28 0.25 13.14
N LEU A 107 19.25 1.05 14.20
CA LEU A 107 20.24 2.12 14.42
C LEU A 107 21.63 1.53 14.65
N PRO A 108 22.72 2.32 14.47
CA PRO A 108 24.09 1.84 14.71
C PRO A 108 24.33 1.33 16.14
N ASP A 109 23.57 1.81 17.10
CA ASP A 109 23.60 1.40 18.51
C ASP A 109 22.72 0.16 18.81
N GLY A 110 22.12 -0.45 17.77
CA GLY A 110 21.29 -1.64 17.89
C GLY A 110 19.82 -1.39 18.26
N ARG A 111 19.43 -0.15 18.57
CA ARG A 111 18.04 0.21 18.85
C ARG A 111 17.18 0.10 17.59
N ASP A 112 15.89 -0.14 17.77
CA ASP A 112 14.94 -0.15 16.69
C ASP A 112 14.68 1.27 16.16
N VAL A 113 14.55 1.42 14.84
CA VAL A 113 14.14 2.69 14.26
C VAL A 113 12.62 2.87 14.41
N PRO A 114 12.13 4.11 14.54
CA PRO A 114 10.70 4.37 14.42
C PRO A 114 10.18 3.85 13.08
N CYS A 115 9.12 3.04 13.12
CA CYS A 115 8.59 2.36 11.92
C CYS A 115 7.05 2.28 11.90
N LYS A 116 6.39 3.07 12.76
CA LYS A 116 4.93 3.26 12.78
C LYS A 116 4.56 4.38 11.82
N TYR A 117 3.61 4.12 10.95
CA TYR A 117 3.17 5.04 9.90
C TYR A 117 1.67 5.28 9.95
N ASN A 118 1.26 6.49 9.61
CA ASN A 118 -0.15 6.87 9.43
C ASN A 118 -0.38 7.31 7.98
N LEU A 119 -1.49 6.87 7.39
CA LEU A 119 -1.86 7.27 6.04
C LEU A 119 -2.21 8.76 6.03
N VAL A 120 -1.66 9.48 5.05
CA VAL A 120 -1.96 10.91 4.83
C VAL A 120 -2.61 11.19 3.49
N ALA A 121 -2.43 10.28 2.51
CA ALA A 121 -3.15 10.37 1.25
C ALA A 121 -3.31 8.98 0.62
N ASN A 122 -4.44 8.78 -0.04
CA ASN A 122 -4.76 7.60 -0.85
C ASN A 122 -5.25 8.05 -2.22
N VAL A 123 -4.48 7.74 -3.26
CA VAL A 123 -4.85 8.03 -4.65
C VAL A 123 -5.44 6.78 -5.25
N THR A 124 -6.60 6.93 -5.88
CA THR A 124 -7.35 5.87 -6.55
C THR A 124 -7.48 6.17 -8.04
N HIS A 125 -7.68 5.13 -8.82
CA HIS A 125 -8.03 5.26 -10.22
C HIS A 125 -9.37 4.59 -10.45
N GLU A 126 -10.35 5.32 -10.91
CA GLU A 126 -11.68 4.82 -11.26
C GLU A 126 -11.85 4.70 -12.78
N GLY A 127 -12.62 3.71 -13.22
CA GLY A 127 -12.90 3.50 -14.63
C GLY A 127 -11.88 2.62 -15.35
N LYS A 128 -11.89 2.73 -16.68
CA LYS A 128 -11.04 1.92 -17.57
C LYS A 128 -9.63 2.50 -17.67
N PRO A 129 -8.62 1.68 -17.98
CA PRO A 129 -7.23 2.14 -18.08
C PRO A 129 -7.04 3.36 -19.00
N GLU A 130 -7.81 3.43 -20.07
CA GLU A 130 -7.65 4.44 -21.14
C GLU A 130 -8.59 5.64 -20.97
N SER A 131 -9.60 5.55 -20.11
CA SER A 131 -10.64 6.57 -19.95
C SER A 131 -11.08 6.74 -18.50
N GLY A 132 -10.20 6.43 -17.55
CA GLY A 132 -10.46 6.60 -16.13
C GLY A 132 -10.04 7.97 -15.60
N ALA A 133 -10.42 8.23 -14.36
CA ALA A 133 -10.05 9.43 -13.60
C ALA A 133 -9.29 9.05 -12.34
N TYR A 134 -8.42 9.96 -11.89
CA TYR A 134 -7.75 9.85 -10.59
C TYR A 134 -8.47 10.69 -9.56
N ARG A 135 -8.59 10.15 -8.36
CA ARG A 135 -9.11 10.83 -7.16
C ARG A 135 -8.10 10.68 -6.03
N ALA A 136 -8.10 11.63 -5.12
CA ALA A 136 -7.24 11.56 -3.94
C ALA A 136 -8.03 11.84 -2.67
N ALA A 137 -8.02 10.88 -1.76
CA ALA A 137 -8.45 11.11 -0.39
C ALA A 137 -7.24 11.59 0.42
N VAL A 138 -7.36 12.74 1.07
CA VAL A 138 -6.27 13.41 1.80
C VAL A 138 -6.70 13.66 3.25
N TRP A 139 -5.81 13.32 4.18
CA TRP A 139 -5.98 13.63 5.59
C TRP A 139 -5.64 15.08 5.88
N HIS A 140 -6.61 15.86 6.35
CA HIS A 140 -6.40 17.23 6.76
C HIS A 140 -6.13 17.31 8.26
N LYS A 141 -4.89 17.66 8.61
CA LYS A 141 -4.40 17.58 10.00
C LYS A 141 -5.06 18.58 10.94
N ALA A 142 -5.51 19.72 10.41
CA ALA A 142 -6.02 20.81 11.27
C ALA A 142 -7.39 20.49 11.85
N ASP A 143 -8.28 19.84 11.12
CA ASP A 143 -9.61 19.47 11.56
C ASP A 143 -9.77 17.97 11.86
N GLY A 144 -8.77 17.15 11.46
CA GLY A 144 -8.80 15.72 11.71
C GLY A 144 -9.79 14.95 10.83
N ASN A 145 -10.08 15.46 9.63
CA ASN A 145 -11.01 14.84 8.68
C ASN A 145 -10.32 14.41 7.39
N TRP A 146 -10.96 13.46 6.70
CA TRP A 146 -10.59 13.03 5.36
C TRP A 146 -11.39 13.79 4.31
N TYR A 147 -10.71 14.22 3.26
CA TYR A 147 -11.31 14.89 2.11
C TYR A 147 -10.98 14.16 0.84
N ASP A 148 -12.01 13.79 0.08
CA ASP A 148 -11.87 13.27 -1.27
C ASP A 148 -11.85 14.42 -2.26
N THR A 149 -10.86 14.41 -3.15
CA THR A 149 -10.61 15.48 -4.12
C THR A 149 -10.61 14.91 -5.53
N GLU A 150 -11.41 15.52 -6.39
CA GLU A 150 -11.46 15.24 -7.82
C GLU A 150 -11.61 16.56 -8.57
N ASP A 151 -10.61 16.92 -9.36
CA ASP A 151 -10.50 18.23 -10.02
C ASP A 151 -10.72 19.40 -9.04
N LEU A 152 -11.82 20.14 -9.21
CA LEU A 152 -12.20 21.26 -8.34
C LEU A 152 -13.20 20.89 -7.24
N THR A 153 -13.55 19.61 -7.14
CA THR A 153 -14.50 19.14 -6.14
C THR A 153 -13.76 18.61 -4.92
N VAL A 154 -14.16 19.08 -3.74
CA VAL A 154 -13.65 18.61 -2.45
C VAL A 154 -14.84 18.21 -1.60
N LYS A 155 -14.84 16.98 -1.08
CA LYS A 155 -15.89 16.43 -0.23
C LYS A 155 -15.30 15.77 0.99
N GLU A 156 -15.88 16.02 2.16
CA GLU A 156 -15.54 15.26 3.36
C GLU A 156 -16.01 13.80 3.21
N VAL A 157 -15.15 12.87 3.63
CA VAL A 157 -15.42 11.43 3.55
C VAL A 157 -15.02 10.73 4.83
N LEU A 158 -15.65 9.61 5.11
CA LEU A 158 -15.32 8.79 6.28
C LEU A 158 -14.06 7.95 6.01
N PRO A 159 -13.26 7.63 7.04
CA PRO A 159 -12.08 6.76 6.89
C PRO A 159 -12.39 5.42 6.24
N GLN A 160 -13.58 4.86 6.49
CA GLN A 160 -14.04 3.59 5.92
C GLN A 160 -14.19 3.67 4.39
N GLN A 161 -14.54 4.82 3.87
CA GLN A 161 -14.66 5.03 2.41
C GLN A 161 -13.29 5.11 1.75
N VAL A 162 -12.27 5.57 2.48
CA VAL A 162 -10.89 5.64 1.97
C VAL A 162 -10.29 4.26 1.71
N VAL A 163 -10.62 3.27 2.55
CA VAL A 163 -10.02 1.92 2.48
C VAL A 163 -10.71 0.97 1.51
N LEU A 164 -11.93 1.26 1.10
CA LEU A 164 -12.72 0.41 0.18
C LEU A 164 -12.61 0.89 -1.27
N THR A 165 -11.38 1.09 -1.74
CA THR A 165 -11.12 1.68 -3.05
C THR A 165 -10.06 0.91 -3.82
N GLU A 166 -10.04 1.09 -5.15
CA GLU A 166 -8.96 0.59 -6.01
C GLU A 166 -7.72 1.49 -5.88
N THR A 167 -7.08 1.43 -4.72
CA THR A 167 -5.90 2.25 -4.44
C THR A 167 -4.78 2.06 -5.46
N TYR A 168 -4.21 3.18 -5.92
CA TYR A 168 -3.10 3.23 -6.87
C TYR A 168 -1.81 3.69 -6.20
N LEU A 169 -1.88 4.77 -5.41
CA LEU A 169 -0.78 5.27 -4.60
C LEU A 169 -1.24 5.53 -3.18
N GLN A 170 -0.40 5.21 -2.22
CA GLN A 170 -0.60 5.56 -0.82
C GLN A 170 0.60 6.35 -0.32
N ILE A 171 0.35 7.38 0.47
CA ILE A 171 1.38 8.15 1.13
C ILE A 171 1.18 7.99 2.63
N TYR A 172 2.15 7.39 3.27
CA TYR A 172 2.22 7.24 4.71
C TYR A 172 3.24 8.19 5.32
N GLU A 173 2.91 8.84 6.41
CA GLU A 173 3.85 9.65 7.19
C GLU A 173 4.29 8.88 8.42
N LEU A 174 5.60 8.90 8.70
CA LEU A 174 6.17 8.33 9.91
C LEU A 174 5.61 9.06 11.14
N ASP A 175 5.06 8.31 12.07
CA ASP A 175 4.59 8.84 13.35
C ASP A 175 5.80 9.30 14.17
N LYS A 176 5.86 10.59 14.48
CA LYS A 176 6.97 11.19 15.23
C LYS A 176 6.95 10.84 16.70
N ASP A 177 5.77 10.54 17.23
CA ASP A 177 5.55 10.25 18.64
C ASP A 177 5.64 8.74 18.94
N ALA A 178 5.78 7.92 17.90
CA ALA A 178 5.93 6.48 18.05
C ALA A 178 7.26 6.14 18.71
N LYS A 179 7.19 5.59 19.91
CA LYS A 179 8.37 5.01 20.57
C LYS A 179 8.74 3.68 19.88
N PRO A 180 10.02 3.41 19.67
CA PRO A 180 10.46 2.11 19.17
C PRO A 180 9.96 0.99 20.08
N GLY A 181 9.32 -0.05 19.50
CA GLY A 181 8.88 -1.23 20.26
C GLY A 181 7.54 -1.09 21.01
N GLU A 182 6.76 -0.05 20.77
CA GLU A 182 5.42 0.06 21.34
C GLU A 182 4.49 -0.98 20.70
N PRO A 183 3.85 -1.85 21.50
CA PRO A 183 2.92 -2.84 20.96
C PRO A 183 1.77 -2.14 20.22
N PRO A 184 1.18 -2.77 19.20
CA PRO A 184 0.04 -2.20 18.51
C PRO A 184 -1.06 -1.85 19.52
N ALA A 185 -1.66 -0.66 19.36
CA ALA A 185 -2.81 -0.28 20.15
C ALA A 185 -3.86 -1.41 20.10
N PRO A 186 -4.53 -1.75 21.22
CA PRO A 186 -5.56 -2.77 21.21
C PRO A 186 -6.56 -2.44 20.08
N LYS A 187 -6.90 -3.46 19.29
CA LYS A 187 -7.93 -3.33 18.27
C LYS A 187 -9.18 -2.86 19.00
N GLU A 188 -9.61 -1.63 18.73
CA GLU A 188 -10.96 -1.24 19.07
C GLU A 188 -11.86 -2.19 18.29
N ASP A 189 -12.48 -3.12 19.01
CA ASP A 189 -13.53 -3.96 18.45
C ASP A 189 -14.62 -3.00 18.00
N VAL A 190 -14.65 -2.75 16.71
CA VAL A 190 -15.79 -2.08 16.08
C VAL A 190 -16.90 -3.12 16.13
N ASP A 191 -17.72 -3.04 17.19
CA ASP A 191 -18.96 -3.78 17.28
C ASP A 191 -19.80 -3.41 16.05
N MET A 192 -19.82 -4.33 15.09
CA MET A 192 -20.47 -4.16 13.79
C MET A 192 -21.94 -4.60 13.84
N PHE A 193 -22.54 -4.67 15.03
CA PHE A 193 -23.97 -4.94 15.18
C PHE A 193 -24.53 -4.31 16.48
N SER A 194 -25.11 -3.13 16.34
CA SER A 194 -26.19 -2.64 17.18
C SER A 194 -27.18 -1.89 16.32
#